data_4ed7b23c83c685b5efafbecae2860e53
#
_entry.id   4ed7b23c83c685b5efafbecae2860e53
#
_cell.length_a   1.000
_cell.length_b   1.000
_cell.length_c   1.000
_cell.angle_alpha   90.00
_cell.angle_beta   90.00
_cell.angle_gamma   90.00
#
_symmetry.space_group_name_H-M   'P 1'
#
loop_
_entity.id
_entity.type
_entity.pdbx_description
1 polymer ?
#
loop_
_entity_poly.entity_id
_entity_poly.type
_entity_poly.pdbx_seq_one_letter_code
_entity_poly.pdbx_strand_id
1 'polypeptide(L)'
;MADAMLDICNEDECNDTYGRIRMYQALQLKQPEGVHIPGERTVYRVMEEIGLNHRPKRKPNGITRADKEARKSDDLIKRNFTSEKPLKKCVTDMTEIKASDGKLYVSAIFDCYDLAVLGLAMDTNMRATLCEQTLDNAVKAYPALRGSILHSDRGTQYTSELYHKAIIKYGILQSMNSAGGRCHDNARSESMWARFKEELLYGRYDTTSMTVEQLKTLIWRYFISYWNNRRICSANDGLPPMVKRQQYYASLQEAA
;
A
#
# COMPACT_ATOMS: atom_id res chain seq x y z
N MET A 1 25.32 5.72 -16.73
CA MET A 1 23.85 5.48 -16.57
C MET A 1 23.57 4.06 -16.06
N ALA A 2 24.16 3.01 -16.60
CA ALA A 2 24.01 1.65 -16.09
C ALA A 2 24.42 1.56 -14.60
N ASP A 3 25.59 2.05 -14.24
CA ASP A 3 26.07 2.08 -12.86
C ASP A 3 25.10 2.84 -11.93
N ALA A 4 24.59 4.01 -12.38
CA ALA A 4 23.60 4.76 -11.61
C ALA A 4 22.27 4.00 -11.39
N MET A 5 21.86 3.17 -12.34
CA MET A 5 20.69 2.28 -12.16
C MET A 5 20.99 1.17 -11.15
N LEU A 6 22.17 0.57 -11.19
CA LEU A 6 22.60 -0.44 -10.22
C LEU A 6 22.73 0.15 -8.82
N ASP A 7 23.26 1.37 -8.70
CA ASP A 7 23.31 2.09 -7.41
C ASP A 7 21.91 2.32 -6.82
N ILE A 8 20.95 2.73 -7.66
CA ILE A 8 19.55 2.85 -7.24
C ILE A 8 18.99 1.50 -6.75
N CYS A 9 19.29 0.41 -7.44
CA CYS A 9 18.85 -0.92 -7.02
C CYS A 9 19.50 -1.35 -5.70
N ASN A 10 20.75 -0.98 -5.47
CA ASN A 10 21.52 -1.34 -4.26
C ASN A 10 21.12 -0.56 -3.00
N GLU A 11 20.41 0.56 -3.14
CA GLU A 11 19.97 1.36 -1.98
C GLU A 11 18.91 0.66 -1.12
N ASP A 12 18.08 -0.16 -1.72
CA ASP A 12 17.12 -1.02 -1.01
C ASP A 12 16.82 -2.28 -1.85
N GLU A 13 16.69 -3.42 -1.17
CA GLU A 13 16.41 -4.70 -1.84
C GLU A 13 15.15 -4.70 -2.70
N CYS A 14 14.17 -3.83 -2.42
CA CYS A 14 12.95 -3.72 -3.20
C CYS A 14 13.09 -2.88 -4.47
N ASN A 15 14.18 -2.13 -4.64
CA ASN A 15 14.38 -1.25 -5.80
C ASN A 15 14.69 -2.03 -7.08
N ASP A 16 15.18 -3.26 -7.00
CA ASP A 16 15.40 -4.15 -8.17
C ASP A 16 14.09 -4.53 -8.89
N THR A 17 12.93 -4.32 -8.23
CA THR A 17 11.61 -4.50 -8.83
C THR A 17 11.12 -3.28 -9.62
N TYR A 18 11.93 -2.22 -9.73
CA TYR A 18 11.54 -1.03 -10.48
C TYR A 18 11.41 -1.35 -11.97
N GLY A 19 10.18 -1.18 -12.47
CA GLY A 19 9.94 -1.18 -13.90
C GLY A 19 10.37 0.16 -14.52
N ARG A 20 10.29 0.22 -15.85
CA ARG A 20 10.72 1.34 -16.71
C ARG A 20 10.41 2.73 -16.15
N ILE A 21 9.16 2.98 -15.78
CA ILE A 21 8.71 4.31 -15.31
C ILE A 21 9.35 4.67 -13.98
N ARG A 22 9.39 3.75 -13.01
CA ARG A 22 9.97 4.02 -11.69
C ARG A 22 11.49 4.24 -11.76
N MET A 23 12.20 3.46 -12.59
CA MET A 23 13.64 3.65 -12.78
C MET A 23 13.94 5.01 -13.42
N TYR A 24 13.17 5.39 -14.45
CA TYR A 24 13.32 6.71 -15.08
C TYR A 24 13.06 7.86 -14.07
N GLN A 25 11.99 7.78 -13.29
CA GLN A 25 11.67 8.76 -12.25
C GLN A 25 12.74 8.80 -11.14
N ALA A 26 13.28 7.64 -10.74
CA ALA A 26 14.34 7.58 -9.75
C ALA A 26 15.62 8.29 -10.25
N LEU A 27 16.02 8.07 -11.49
CA LEU A 27 17.13 8.77 -12.10
C LEU A 27 16.90 10.28 -12.15
N GLN A 28 15.70 10.72 -12.54
CA GLN A 28 15.36 12.15 -12.58
C GLN A 28 15.39 12.82 -11.20
N LEU A 29 14.92 12.13 -10.16
CA LEU A 29 14.93 12.67 -8.80
C LEU A 29 16.33 12.73 -8.19
N LYS A 30 17.16 11.73 -8.47
CA LYS A 30 18.52 11.64 -7.90
C LYS A 30 19.57 12.46 -8.64
N GLN A 31 19.36 12.71 -9.93
CA GLN A 31 20.26 13.47 -10.79
C GLN A 31 21.74 13.10 -10.56
N PRO A 32 22.14 11.82 -10.77
CA PRO A 32 23.52 11.38 -10.50
C PRO A 32 24.52 12.22 -11.27
N GLU A 33 25.59 12.65 -10.59
CA GLU A 33 26.58 13.56 -11.12
C GLU A 33 27.23 12.99 -12.41
N GLY A 34 27.37 13.84 -13.42
CA GLY A 34 27.97 13.46 -14.71
C GLY A 34 27.14 12.50 -15.57
N VAL A 35 25.92 12.14 -15.17
CA VAL A 35 25.06 11.23 -15.91
C VAL A 35 23.99 12.01 -16.66
N HIS A 36 24.05 12.00 -17.99
CA HIS A 36 22.92 12.46 -18.81
C HIS A 36 21.78 11.45 -18.75
N ILE A 37 20.57 11.91 -18.38
CA ILE A 37 19.37 11.08 -18.29
C ILE A 37 18.57 11.27 -19.59
N PRO A 38 18.61 10.29 -20.51
CA PRO A 38 17.84 10.35 -21.75
C PRO A 38 16.35 10.09 -21.52
N GLY A 39 15.54 10.11 -22.58
CA GLY A 39 14.12 9.78 -22.49
C GLY A 39 13.87 8.34 -21.98
N GLU A 40 12.69 8.11 -21.40
CA GLU A 40 12.24 6.84 -20.77
C GLU A 40 12.49 5.59 -21.62
N ARG A 41 12.29 5.66 -22.94
CA ARG A 41 12.52 4.54 -23.86
C ARG A 41 14.00 4.09 -23.89
N THR A 42 14.93 5.05 -23.83
CA THR A 42 16.36 4.75 -23.79
C THR A 42 16.77 4.17 -22.44
N VAL A 43 16.21 4.68 -21.34
CA VAL A 43 16.38 4.11 -19.99
C VAL A 43 15.94 2.64 -19.99
N TYR A 44 14.78 2.33 -20.56
CA TYR A 44 14.28 0.95 -20.63
C TYR A 44 15.23 0.03 -21.43
N ARG A 45 15.76 0.49 -22.57
CA ARG A 45 16.71 -0.31 -23.36
C ARG A 45 17.98 -0.63 -22.57
N VAL A 46 18.51 0.32 -21.81
CA VAL A 46 19.67 0.06 -20.94
C VAL A 46 19.32 -0.92 -19.82
N MET A 47 18.11 -0.82 -19.23
CA MET A 47 17.64 -1.83 -18.26
C MET A 47 17.58 -3.24 -18.85
N GLU A 48 17.17 -3.38 -20.12
CA GLU A 48 17.18 -4.68 -20.83
C GLU A 48 18.61 -5.19 -21.04
N GLU A 49 19.53 -4.33 -21.46
CA GLU A 49 20.93 -4.67 -21.70
C GLU A 49 21.66 -5.14 -20.44
N ILE A 50 21.34 -4.57 -19.27
CA ILE A 50 21.95 -4.93 -17.97
C ILE A 50 21.12 -5.93 -17.16
N GLY A 51 20.02 -6.45 -17.72
CA GLY A 51 19.21 -7.50 -17.09
C GLY A 51 18.29 -7.07 -15.95
N LEU A 52 17.99 -5.77 -15.83
CA LEU A 52 17.08 -5.21 -14.81
C LEU A 52 15.59 -5.34 -15.16
N ASN A 53 15.21 -6.27 -16.02
CA ASN A 53 13.81 -6.47 -16.41
C ASN A 53 13.07 -7.35 -15.43
N HIS A 54 12.27 -6.74 -14.57
CA HIS A 54 11.40 -7.46 -13.65
C HIS A 54 10.13 -7.99 -14.37
N ARG A 55 9.88 -9.30 -14.27
CA ARG A 55 8.65 -9.93 -14.78
C ARG A 55 7.68 -10.23 -13.65
N PRO A 56 6.43 -9.68 -13.68
CA PRO A 56 5.42 -9.95 -12.65
C PRO A 56 5.12 -11.44 -12.50
N LYS A 57 4.97 -11.91 -11.24
CA LYS A 57 4.60 -13.28 -10.91
C LYS A 57 3.07 -13.43 -10.75
N ARG A 58 2.57 -14.68 -10.80
CA ARG A 58 1.12 -14.99 -10.79
C ARG A 58 0.38 -14.42 -9.57
N LYS A 59 -0.87 -13.96 -9.79
CA LYS A 59 -1.79 -13.49 -8.74
C LYS A 59 -2.31 -14.65 -7.87
N PRO A 60 -2.32 -14.52 -6.54
CA PRO A 60 -3.03 -15.43 -5.63
C PRO A 60 -4.55 -15.17 -5.64
N ASN A 61 -5.35 -16.16 -5.18
CA ASN A 61 -6.79 -16.03 -5.01
C ASN A 61 -7.15 -15.22 -3.76
N GLY A 62 -8.34 -14.57 -3.75
CA GLY A 62 -8.86 -13.85 -2.59
C GLY A 62 -9.17 -14.78 -1.40
N ILE A 63 -9.03 -14.26 -0.18
CA ILE A 63 -9.15 -15.02 1.09
C ILE A 63 -10.41 -14.67 1.90
N THR A 64 -11.12 -13.60 1.58
CA THR A 64 -12.31 -13.15 2.32
C THR A 64 -13.61 -13.74 1.79
N ARG A 65 -14.55 -14.03 2.72
CA ARG A 65 -15.93 -14.44 2.40
C ARG A 65 -16.90 -13.39 2.91
N ALA A 66 -17.86 -13.00 2.06
CA ALA A 66 -18.92 -12.07 2.43
C ALA A 66 -20.07 -12.80 3.12
N ASP A 67 -20.52 -12.23 4.25
CA ASP A 67 -21.78 -12.61 4.87
C ASP A 67 -22.94 -11.87 4.20
N LYS A 68 -23.95 -12.61 3.73
CA LYS A 68 -25.09 -12.02 3.00
C LYS A 68 -26.04 -11.24 3.90
N GLU A 69 -26.14 -11.60 5.18
CA GLU A 69 -27.09 -11.04 6.14
C GLU A 69 -26.50 -9.94 7.03
N ALA A 70 -25.17 -9.82 7.05
CA ALA A 70 -24.50 -8.79 7.84
C ALA A 70 -24.87 -7.38 7.38
N ARG A 71 -24.87 -6.43 8.36
CA ARG A 71 -25.02 -5.00 8.09
C ARG A 71 -23.99 -4.51 7.09
N LYS A 72 -24.42 -3.72 6.12
CA LYS A 72 -23.57 -3.18 5.05
C LYS A 72 -23.74 -1.69 4.95
N SER A 73 -22.65 -1.00 4.69
CA SER A 73 -22.63 0.42 4.37
C SER A 73 -22.71 0.62 2.86
N ASP A 74 -23.15 1.80 2.43
CA ASP A 74 -23.22 2.17 1.03
C ASP A 74 -21.83 2.35 0.41
N ASP A 75 -21.74 2.20 -0.90
CA ASP A 75 -20.54 2.54 -1.67
C ASP A 75 -20.45 4.05 -1.89
N LEU A 76 -19.73 4.75 -1.01
CA LEU A 76 -19.55 6.21 -1.07
C LEU A 76 -18.48 6.62 -2.07
N ILE A 77 -17.58 5.72 -2.47
CA ILE A 77 -16.47 6.07 -3.37
C ILE A 77 -16.76 5.77 -4.84
N LYS A 78 -17.69 4.85 -5.16
CA LYS A 78 -18.11 4.51 -6.53
C LYS A 78 -16.93 4.29 -7.47
N ARG A 79 -15.94 3.50 -7.03
CA ARG A 79 -14.66 3.25 -7.75
C ARG A 79 -13.77 4.47 -7.96
N ASN A 80 -14.09 5.62 -7.40
CA ASN A 80 -13.20 6.78 -7.41
C ASN A 80 -12.19 6.68 -6.26
N PHE A 81 -11.04 6.07 -6.54
CA PHE A 81 -9.92 5.89 -5.60
C PHE A 81 -8.92 7.05 -5.62
N THR A 82 -9.31 8.23 -6.06
CA THR A 82 -8.48 9.43 -5.98
C THR A 82 -9.00 10.36 -4.90
N SER A 83 -8.11 11.14 -4.31
CA SER A 83 -8.43 12.16 -3.31
C SER A 83 -7.63 13.42 -3.63
N GLU A 84 -8.24 14.58 -3.48
CA GLU A 84 -7.58 15.89 -3.69
C GLU A 84 -6.74 16.30 -2.47
N LYS A 85 -7.00 15.70 -1.31
CA LYS A 85 -6.36 16.06 -0.03
C LYS A 85 -6.00 14.80 0.75
N PRO A 86 -4.90 14.83 1.53
CA PRO A 86 -4.59 13.75 2.47
C PRO A 86 -5.70 13.52 3.49
N LEU A 87 -5.84 12.30 3.97
CA LEU A 87 -6.70 11.91 5.08
C LEU A 87 -8.20 12.15 4.85
N LYS A 88 -8.66 12.22 3.60
CA LYS A 88 -10.09 12.40 3.26
C LYS A 88 -10.74 11.15 2.73
N LYS A 89 -10.01 10.35 2.01
CA LYS A 89 -10.48 9.09 1.44
C LYS A 89 -9.40 8.04 1.59
N CYS A 90 -9.75 6.94 2.23
CA CYS A 90 -8.84 5.84 2.50
C CYS A 90 -9.47 4.52 2.08
N VAL A 91 -8.63 3.53 1.83
CA VAL A 91 -9.03 2.15 1.60
C VAL A 91 -8.37 1.26 2.65
N THR A 92 -9.06 0.19 3.03
CA THR A 92 -8.52 -0.82 3.94
C THR A 92 -8.80 -2.21 3.41
N ASP A 93 -7.88 -3.11 3.69
CA ASP A 93 -8.00 -4.51 3.31
C ASP A 93 -7.01 -5.36 4.13
N MET A 94 -7.16 -6.68 4.02
CA MET A 94 -6.28 -7.65 4.68
C MET A 94 -5.67 -8.61 3.66
N THR A 95 -4.50 -9.14 3.99
CA THR A 95 -3.88 -10.22 3.25
C THR A 95 -3.33 -11.29 4.18
N GLU A 96 -3.24 -12.52 3.68
CA GLU A 96 -2.66 -13.68 4.37
C GLU A 96 -1.29 -14.02 3.78
N ILE A 97 -0.37 -14.38 4.66
CA ILE A 97 0.97 -14.88 4.31
C ILE A 97 1.20 -16.15 5.11
N LYS A 98 1.68 -17.22 4.45
CA LYS A 98 2.09 -18.45 5.10
C LYS A 98 3.47 -18.27 5.71
N ALA A 99 3.65 -18.73 6.95
CA ALA A 99 4.89 -18.78 7.69
C ALA A 99 5.24 -20.23 8.02
N SER A 100 6.45 -20.48 8.55
CA SER A 100 6.89 -21.82 8.99
C SER A 100 6.11 -22.33 10.20
N ASP A 101 5.69 -21.41 11.08
CA ASP A 101 5.00 -21.65 12.35
C ASP A 101 3.51 -21.27 12.32
N GLY A 102 2.95 -21.02 11.12
CA GLY A 102 1.52 -20.73 10.98
C GLY A 102 1.17 -19.80 9.83
N LYS A 103 0.23 -18.89 10.09
CA LYS A 103 -0.20 -17.88 9.14
C LYS A 103 -0.12 -16.51 9.78
N LEU A 104 0.27 -15.54 9.00
CA LEU A 104 0.25 -14.12 9.35
C LEU A 104 -0.82 -13.40 8.54
N TYR A 105 -1.72 -12.70 9.22
CA TYR A 105 -2.68 -11.78 8.63
C TYR A 105 -2.18 -10.36 8.80
N VAL A 106 -2.17 -9.63 7.70
CA VAL A 106 -1.71 -8.24 7.67
C VAL A 106 -2.88 -7.37 7.26
N SER A 107 -3.25 -6.40 8.07
CA SER A 107 -4.27 -5.40 7.79
C SER A 107 -3.65 -4.03 7.68
N ALA A 108 -4.03 -3.25 6.66
CA ALA A 108 -3.51 -1.91 6.46
C ALA A 108 -4.58 -0.94 5.99
N ILE A 109 -4.38 0.35 6.30
CA ILE A 109 -5.15 1.47 5.78
C ILE A 109 -4.24 2.31 4.89
N PHE A 110 -4.67 2.54 3.64
CA PHE A 110 -3.94 3.33 2.65
C PHE A 110 -4.70 4.62 2.32
N ASP A 111 -3.99 5.73 2.25
CA ASP A 111 -4.55 6.99 1.78
C ASP A 111 -4.73 6.99 0.26
N CYS A 112 -5.86 7.45 -0.23
CA CYS A 112 -6.10 7.58 -1.67
C CYS A 112 -5.40 8.79 -2.29
N TYR A 113 -4.90 9.74 -1.51
CA TYR A 113 -4.19 10.92 -1.98
C TYR A 113 -2.76 10.60 -2.43
N ASP A 114 -1.98 9.99 -1.55
CA ASP A 114 -0.55 9.76 -1.73
C ASP A 114 -0.12 8.30 -1.61
N LEU A 115 -1.06 7.40 -1.31
CA LEU A 115 -0.83 5.96 -1.10
C LEU A 115 -0.02 5.64 0.16
N ALA A 116 0.09 6.57 1.11
CA ALA A 116 0.74 6.30 2.39
C ALA A 116 -0.01 5.24 3.18
N VAL A 117 0.73 4.39 3.87
CA VAL A 117 0.20 3.47 4.89
C VAL A 117 -0.02 4.28 6.16
N LEU A 118 -1.28 4.47 6.53
CA LEU A 118 -1.70 5.25 7.71
C LEU A 118 -1.79 4.40 8.97
N GLY A 119 -2.22 3.15 8.80
CA GLY A 119 -2.33 2.17 9.87
C GLY A 119 -1.92 0.80 9.38
N LEU A 120 -1.24 0.07 10.23
CA LEU A 120 -0.77 -1.30 10.00
C LEU A 120 -0.94 -2.09 11.28
N ALA A 121 -1.52 -3.29 11.17
CA ALA A 121 -1.57 -4.27 12.24
C ALA A 121 -1.39 -5.68 11.67
N MET A 122 -0.84 -6.58 12.47
CA MET A 122 -0.51 -7.95 12.08
C MET A 122 -0.83 -8.93 13.21
N ASP A 123 -1.52 -10.02 12.88
CA ASP A 123 -1.92 -11.07 13.84
C ASP A 123 -1.85 -12.46 13.18
N THR A 124 -1.82 -13.48 13.99
CA THR A 124 -1.97 -14.89 13.57
C THR A 124 -3.42 -15.29 13.35
N ASN A 125 -4.38 -14.44 13.69
CA ASN A 125 -5.81 -14.66 13.55
C ASN A 125 -6.48 -13.59 12.70
N MET A 126 -7.30 -14.01 11.74
CA MET A 126 -8.11 -13.13 10.89
C MET A 126 -9.41 -12.73 11.60
N ARG A 127 -9.33 -11.92 12.64
CA ARG A 127 -10.48 -11.46 13.43
C ARG A 127 -10.79 -9.98 13.19
N ALA A 128 -12.00 -9.54 13.57
CA ALA A 128 -12.40 -8.14 13.52
C ALA A 128 -11.51 -7.23 14.40
N THR A 129 -10.93 -7.78 15.48
CA THR A 129 -9.97 -7.09 16.35
C THR A 129 -8.72 -6.62 15.59
N LEU A 130 -8.29 -7.35 14.56
CA LEU A 130 -7.16 -6.94 13.72
C LEU A 130 -7.49 -5.66 12.92
N CYS A 131 -8.69 -5.58 12.35
CA CYS A 131 -9.15 -4.40 11.62
C CYS A 131 -9.36 -3.21 12.55
N GLU A 132 -9.92 -3.44 13.75
CA GLU A 132 -10.07 -2.43 14.79
C GLU A 132 -8.71 -1.87 15.21
N GLN A 133 -7.74 -2.73 15.50
CA GLN A 133 -6.38 -2.31 15.87
C GLN A 133 -5.70 -1.52 14.75
N THR A 134 -5.91 -1.91 13.48
CA THR A 134 -5.39 -1.16 12.33
C THR A 134 -5.96 0.25 12.29
N LEU A 135 -7.27 0.39 12.53
CA LEU A 135 -7.95 1.68 12.59
C LEU A 135 -7.48 2.52 13.81
N ASP A 136 -7.34 1.90 14.97
CA ASP A 136 -6.84 2.54 16.19
C ASP A 136 -5.41 3.09 15.98
N ASN A 137 -4.52 2.29 15.38
CA ASN A 137 -3.17 2.72 15.03
C ASN A 137 -3.17 3.91 14.05
N ALA A 138 -4.02 3.86 13.02
CA ALA A 138 -4.14 4.93 12.04
C ALA A 138 -4.63 6.24 12.69
N VAL A 139 -5.68 6.19 13.52
CA VAL A 139 -6.24 7.39 14.16
C VAL A 139 -5.30 7.96 15.22
N LYS A 140 -4.57 7.12 15.95
CA LYS A 140 -3.51 7.58 16.87
C LYS A 140 -2.40 8.34 16.16
N ALA A 141 -1.96 7.83 15.01
CA ALA A 141 -0.92 8.48 14.21
C ALA A 141 -1.45 9.72 13.45
N TYR A 142 -2.71 9.69 13.03
CA TYR A 142 -3.36 10.72 12.22
C TYR A 142 -4.75 11.08 12.76
N PRO A 143 -4.85 11.89 13.83
CA PRO A 143 -6.16 12.28 14.42
C PRO A 143 -7.09 12.99 13.42
N ALA A 144 -6.53 13.61 12.37
CA ALA A 144 -7.28 14.27 11.30
C ALA A 144 -8.02 13.31 10.36
N LEU A 145 -7.94 12.00 10.57
CA LEU A 145 -8.79 11.00 9.90
C LEU A 145 -10.26 11.11 10.28
N ARG A 146 -10.62 11.78 11.36
CA ARG A 146 -12.01 12.06 11.70
C ARG A 146 -12.74 12.73 10.54
N GLY A 147 -13.91 12.18 10.16
CA GLY A 147 -14.71 12.64 9.02
C GLY A 147 -14.21 12.15 7.66
N SER A 148 -13.17 11.31 7.62
CA SER A 148 -12.72 10.68 6.36
C SER A 148 -13.65 9.54 5.94
N ILE A 149 -13.63 9.21 4.65
CA ILE A 149 -14.25 7.99 4.11
C ILE A 149 -13.23 6.86 4.18
N LEU A 150 -13.60 5.75 4.83
CA LEU A 150 -12.81 4.52 4.85
C LEU A 150 -13.58 3.40 4.13
N HIS A 151 -13.04 2.98 3.00
CA HIS A 151 -13.65 1.97 2.14
C HIS A 151 -13.01 0.61 2.32
N SER A 152 -13.85 -0.43 2.41
CA SER A 152 -13.44 -1.83 2.52
C SER A 152 -14.26 -2.73 1.61
N ASP A 153 -13.87 -4.00 1.52
CA ASP A 153 -14.76 -5.06 1.05
C ASP A 153 -15.89 -5.33 2.07
N ARG A 154 -16.73 -6.34 1.78
CA ARG A 154 -17.83 -6.80 2.64
C ARG A 154 -17.43 -8.01 3.49
N GLY A 155 -16.17 -8.16 3.81
CA GLY A 155 -15.68 -9.21 4.70
C GLY A 155 -16.31 -9.14 6.08
N THR A 156 -16.48 -10.29 6.74
CA THR A 156 -17.10 -10.39 8.06
C THR A 156 -16.43 -9.54 9.13
N GLN A 157 -15.14 -9.27 8.95
CA GLN A 157 -14.36 -8.41 9.86
C GLN A 157 -14.84 -6.97 9.82
N TYR A 158 -15.09 -6.42 8.62
CA TYR A 158 -15.53 -5.04 8.41
C TYR A 158 -17.03 -4.83 8.65
N THR A 159 -17.84 -5.90 8.57
CA THR A 159 -19.27 -5.87 8.88
C THR A 159 -19.58 -6.16 10.34
N SER A 160 -18.58 -6.50 11.15
CA SER A 160 -18.74 -6.84 12.56
C SER A 160 -19.18 -5.62 13.40
N GLU A 161 -19.94 -5.89 14.47
CA GLU A 161 -20.35 -4.88 15.43
C GLU A 161 -19.15 -4.20 16.12
N LEU A 162 -18.09 -4.95 16.39
CA LEU A 162 -16.85 -4.43 16.97
C LEU A 162 -16.23 -3.33 16.08
N TYR A 163 -16.07 -3.64 14.80
CA TYR A 163 -15.48 -2.69 13.85
C TYR A 163 -16.41 -1.47 13.64
N HIS A 164 -17.72 -1.70 13.59
CA HIS A 164 -18.69 -0.63 13.45
C HIS A 164 -18.65 0.36 14.65
N LYS A 165 -18.52 -0.15 15.89
CA LYS A 165 -18.33 0.70 17.07
C LYS A 165 -17.05 1.53 16.98
N ALA A 166 -15.96 0.96 16.49
CA ALA A 166 -14.72 1.69 16.28
C ALA A 166 -14.87 2.80 15.23
N ILE A 167 -15.53 2.53 14.10
CA ILE A 167 -15.86 3.52 13.05
C ILE A 167 -16.63 4.71 13.63
N ILE A 168 -17.67 4.46 14.43
CA ILE A 168 -18.46 5.52 15.11
C ILE A 168 -17.60 6.28 16.11
N LYS A 169 -16.88 5.58 16.98
CA LYS A 169 -16.00 6.16 18.00
C LYS A 169 -15.02 7.18 17.40
N TYR A 170 -14.46 6.86 16.24
CA TYR A 170 -13.49 7.73 15.58
C TYR A 170 -14.12 8.72 14.58
N GLY A 171 -15.46 8.69 14.41
CA GLY A 171 -16.17 9.59 13.50
C GLY A 171 -15.78 9.40 12.04
N ILE A 172 -15.52 8.16 11.62
CA ILE A 172 -15.18 7.76 10.26
C ILE A 172 -16.45 7.46 9.48
N LEU A 173 -16.49 7.78 8.20
CA LEU A 173 -17.56 7.42 7.29
C LEU A 173 -17.22 6.08 6.63
N GLN A 174 -17.92 5.02 7.07
CA GLN A 174 -17.70 3.70 6.49
C GLN A 174 -18.30 3.60 5.09
N SER A 175 -17.52 3.11 4.14
CA SER A 175 -17.92 2.79 2.78
C SER A 175 -17.58 1.34 2.47
N MET A 176 -18.43 0.64 1.73
CA MET A 176 -18.22 -0.76 1.34
C MET A 176 -18.53 -0.99 -0.13
N ASN A 177 -17.93 -2.02 -0.71
CA ASN A 177 -18.24 -2.45 -2.07
C ASN A 177 -19.74 -2.55 -2.31
N SER A 178 -20.20 -2.28 -3.53
CA SER A 178 -21.61 -2.40 -3.93
C SER A 178 -22.18 -3.82 -3.77
N ALA A 179 -23.48 -3.97 -3.71
CA ALA A 179 -24.14 -5.28 -3.63
C ALA A 179 -23.86 -6.09 -4.90
N GLY A 180 -23.37 -7.32 -4.75
CA GLY A 180 -22.89 -8.14 -5.86
C GLY A 180 -21.56 -7.66 -6.43
N GLY A 181 -20.80 -6.88 -5.63
CA GLY A 181 -19.56 -6.21 -5.99
C GLY A 181 -18.60 -7.09 -6.77
N ARG A 182 -18.12 -6.54 -7.88
CA ARG A 182 -17.05 -7.15 -8.67
C ARG A 182 -15.71 -6.87 -7.98
N CYS A 183 -14.72 -7.71 -8.25
CA CYS A 183 -13.34 -7.51 -7.74
C CYS A 183 -12.78 -6.09 -7.94
N HIS A 184 -13.29 -5.35 -8.92
CA HIS A 184 -12.91 -3.97 -9.20
C HIS A 184 -13.34 -2.93 -8.14
N ASP A 185 -14.24 -3.28 -7.24
CA ASP A 185 -14.75 -2.33 -6.23
C ASP A 185 -13.73 -2.09 -5.10
N ASN A 186 -12.72 -2.98 -4.93
CA ASN A 186 -11.58 -2.79 -4.03
C ASN A 186 -10.22 -2.82 -4.76
N ALA A 187 -10.22 -2.49 -6.05
CA ALA A 187 -9.05 -2.59 -6.93
C ALA A 187 -7.81 -1.86 -6.42
N ARG A 188 -7.99 -0.77 -5.65
CA ARG A 188 -6.87 -0.02 -5.06
C ARG A 188 -6.13 -0.88 -4.03
N SER A 189 -6.82 -1.46 -3.06
CA SER A 189 -6.21 -2.31 -2.04
C SER A 189 -5.59 -3.58 -2.65
N GLU A 190 -6.28 -4.22 -3.60
CA GLU A 190 -5.75 -5.37 -4.33
C GLU A 190 -4.43 -5.04 -5.04
N SER A 191 -4.35 -3.87 -5.69
CA SER A 191 -3.14 -3.39 -6.33
C SER A 191 -2.00 -3.14 -5.33
N MET A 192 -2.31 -2.62 -4.14
CA MET A 192 -1.32 -2.39 -3.08
C MET A 192 -0.74 -3.72 -2.57
N TRP A 193 -1.60 -4.72 -2.28
CA TRP A 193 -1.17 -6.04 -1.86
C TRP A 193 -0.39 -6.80 -2.94
N ALA A 194 -0.79 -6.67 -4.19
CA ALA A 194 -0.06 -7.27 -5.30
C ALA A 194 1.37 -6.72 -5.39
N ARG A 195 1.54 -5.40 -5.29
CA ARG A 195 2.86 -4.74 -5.27
C ARG A 195 3.70 -5.15 -4.07
N PHE A 196 3.11 -5.14 -2.87
CA PHE A 196 3.78 -5.60 -1.67
C PHE A 196 4.33 -7.03 -1.82
N LYS A 197 3.47 -7.97 -2.28
CA LYS A 197 3.87 -9.36 -2.47
C LYS A 197 4.93 -9.52 -3.55
N GLU A 198 4.83 -8.77 -4.62
CA GLU A 198 5.77 -8.80 -5.73
C GLU A 198 7.12 -8.17 -5.37
N GLU A 199 7.10 -7.02 -4.72
CA GLU A 199 8.31 -6.26 -4.40
C GLU A 199 9.08 -6.88 -3.22
N LEU A 200 8.38 -7.39 -2.21
CA LEU A 200 9.03 -7.90 -1.01
C LEU A 200 9.12 -9.43 -0.97
N LEU A 201 8.05 -10.15 -1.31
CA LEU A 201 7.97 -11.58 -0.99
C LEU A 201 8.34 -12.48 -2.17
N TYR A 202 7.71 -12.28 -3.33
CA TYR A 202 7.81 -13.23 -4.42
C TYR A 202 9.21 -13.32 -5.03
N GLY A 203 9.83 -14.53 -4.91
CA GLY A 203 11.15 -14.84 -5.45
C GLY A 203 12.31 -14.23 -4.69
N ARG A 204 12.03 -13.58 -3.56
CA ARG A 204 13.02 -12.99 -2.66
C ARG A 204 13.11 -13.79 -1.37
N TYR A 205 11.96 -14.07 -0.75
CA TYR A 205 11.88 -14.81 0.50
C TYR A 205 11.00 -16.06 0.34
N ASP A 206 11.49 -17.20 0.82
CA ASP A 206 10.63 -18.35 1.09
C ASP A 206 9.95 -18.11 2.45
N THR A 207 8.74 -17.56 2.42
CA THR A 207 8.00 -17.24 3.64
C THR A 207 7.66 -18.47 4.46
N THR A 208 7.65 -19.67 3.85
CA THR A 208 7.39 -20.93 4.55
C THR A 208 8.57 -21.40 5.39
N SER A 209 9.75 -20.83 5.20
CA SER A 209 10.93 -21.03 6.03
C SER A 209 11.09 -19.96 7.13
N MET A 210 10.28 -18.90 7.11
CA MET A 210 10.34 -17.78 8.05
C MET A 210 9.27 -17.90 9.12
N THR A 211 9.61 -17.53 10.38
CA THR A 211 8.61 -17.44 11.46
C THR A 211 7.69 -16.22 11.29
N VAL A 212 6.53 -16.25 11.94
CA VAL A 212 5.59 -15.12 12.01
C VAL A 212 6.29 -13.84 12.47
N GLU A 213 7.16 -13.91 13.49
CA GLU A 213 7.86 -12.74 14.03
C GLU A 213 8.90 -12.16 13.05
N GLN A 214 9.60 -13.01 12.31
CA GLN A 214 10.50 -12.56 11.24
C GLN A 214 9.71 -11.84 10.12
N LEU A 215 8.57 -12.41 9.73
CA LEU A 215 7.69 -11.79 8.73
C LEU A 215 7.11 -10.46 9.21
N LYS A 216 6.70 -10.34 10.48
CA LYS A 216 6.22 -9.06 11.05
C LYS A 216 7.28 -7.97 10.95
N THR A 217 8.52 -8.28 11.33
CA THR A 217 9.64 -7.33 11.27
C THR A 217 9.91 -6.87 9.84
N LEU A 218 9.96 -7.83 8.89
CA LEU A 218 10.19 -7.57 7.48
C LEU A 218 9.10 -6.69 6.87
N ILE A 219 7.83 -7.01 7.14
CA ILE A 219 6.65 -6.31 6.61
C ILE A 219 6.54 -4.90 7.21
N TRP A 220 6.81 -4.77 8.51
CA TRP A 220 6.83 -3.47 9.17
C TRP A 220 7.89 -2.55 8.54
N ARG A 221 9.13 -3.04 8.34
CA ARG A 221 10.20 -2.30 7.66
C ARG A 221 9.77 -1.88 6.24
N TYR A 222 9.16 -2.81 5.50
CA TYR A 222 8.70 -2.53 4.14
C TYR A 222 7.68 -1.39 4.10
N PHE A 223 6.60 -1.46 4.88
CA PHE A 223 5.53 -0.46 4.80
C PHE A 223 5.90 0.87 5.45
N ILE A 224 6.50 0.84 6.63
CA ILE A 224 6.74 2.06 7.40
C ILE A 224 8.02 2.76 6.96
N SER A 225 9.11 2.02 6.77
CA SER A 225 10.39 2.63 6.40
C SER A 225 10.53 2.82 4.89
N TYR A 226 10.36 1.75 4.11
CA TYR A 226 10.60 1.80 2.67
C TYR A 226 9.41 2.40 1.90
N TRP A 227 8.21 1.81 2.00
CA TRP A 227 7.04 2.23 1.24
C TRP A 227 6.69 3.70 1.46
N ASN A 228 6.57 4.11 2.73
CA ASN A 228 6.15 5.46 3.06
C ASN A 228 7.19 6.53 2.73
N ASN A 229 8.49 6.24 2.89
CA ASN A 229 9.51 7.29 2.90
C ASN A 229 10.52 7.22 1.76
N ARG A 230 10.68 6.07 1.09
CA ARG A 230 11.77 5.88 0.09
C ARG A 230 11.30 5.37 -1.25
N ARG A 231 10.19 4.62 -1.27
CA ARG A 231 9.71 3.97 -2.48
C ARG A 231 9.29 4.98 -3.53
N ILE A 232 9.84 4.87 -4.73
CA ILE A 232 9.39 5.64 -5.90
C ILE A 232 7.96 5.22 -6.27
N CYS A 233 7.04 6.16 -6.24
CA CYS A 233 5.63 5.95 -6.50
C CYS A 233 5.20 6.68 -7.79
N SER A 234 4.99 5.93 -8.87
CA SER A 234 4.61 6.52 -10.17
C SER A 234 3.31 7.32 -10.13
N ALA A 235 2.37 6.94 -9.25
CA ALA A 235 1.12 7.70 -9.07
C ALA A 235 1.31 9.04 -8.33
N ASN A 236 2.51 9.27 -7.79
CA ASN A 236 2.91 10.50 -7.11
C ASN A 236 4.02 11.23 -7.87
N ASP A 237 4.08 11.08 -9.18
CA ASP A 237 5.12 11.66 -10.03
C ASP A 237 6.55 11.26 -9.60
N GLY A 238 6.67 10.03 -9.09
CA GLY A 238 7.93 9.49 -8.57
C GLY A 238 8.17 9.74 -7.09
N LEU A 239 7.45 10.65 -6.45
CA LEU A 239 7.67 10.97 -5.04
C LEU A 239 7.24 9.83 -4.10
N PRO A 240 8.01 9.55 -3.05
CA PRO A 240 7.54 8.70 -1.95
C PRO A 240 6.27 9.28 -1.31
N PRO A 241 5.36 8.43 -0.79
CA PRO A 241 4.09 8.87 -0.21
C PRO A 241 4.21 10.02 0.80
N MET A 242 5.12 9.91 1.76
CA MET A 242 5.28 10.94 2.80
C MET A 242 5.92 12.23 2.28
N VAL A 243 6.75 12.16 1.25
CA VAL A 243 7.30 13.37 0.60
C VAL A 243 6.20 14.15 -0.11
N LYS A 244 5.33 13.47 -0.87
CA LYS A 244 4.15 14.11 -1.50
C LYS A 244 3.25 14.76 -0.44
N ARG A 245 3.02 14.08 0.68
CA ARG A 245 2.23 14.64 1.79
C ARG A 245 2.85 15.89 2.39
N GLN A 246 4.14 15.89 2.62
CA GLN A 246 4.87 17.05 3.13
C GLN A 246 4.78 18.25 2.17
N GLN A 247 4.93 18.02 0.87
CA GLN A 247 4.76 19.08 -0.15
C GLN A 247 3.35 19.67 -0.13
N TYR A 248 2.30 18.84 0.03
CA TYR A 248 0.94 19.33 0.15
C TYR A 248 0.77 20.29 1.35
N TYR A 249 1.28 19.92 2.52
CA TYR A 249 1.16 20.77 3.69
C TYR A 249 2.03 22.03 3.61
N ALA A 250 3.20 21.96 2.99
CA ALA A 250 4.04 23.14 2.73
C ALA A 250 3.33 24.15 1.83
N SER A 251 2.71 23.68 0.73
CA SER A 251 1.96 24.57 -0.18
C SER A 251 0.78 25.29 0.49
N LEU A 252 0.17 24.70 1.51
CA LEU A 252 -0.91 25.35 2.26
C LEU A 252 -0.37 26.45 3.20
N GLN A 253 0.86 26.30 3.71
CA GLN A 253 1.50 27.32 4.56
C GLN A 253 1.96 28.53 3.73
N GLU A 254 2.42 28.30 2.49
CA GLU A 254 2.81 29.36 1.57
C GLU A 254 1.62 30.17 1.03
N ALA A 255 0.41 29.57 1.02
CA ALA A 255 -0.82 30.20 0.52
C ALA A 255 -1.64 30.91 1.61
N ALA A 256 -1.23 30.84 2.88
CA ALA A 256 -1.90 31.44 4.04
C ALA A 256 -1.24 32.73 4.51
#